data_acb6376ffb0d333adb4b8ed23410f7b1
#
_entry.id   acb6376ffb0d333adb4b8ed23410f7b1
#
_cell.length_a   1.000
_cell.length_b   1.000
_cell.length_c   1.000
_cell.angle_alpha   90.00
_cell.angle_beta   90.00
_cell.angle_gamma   90.00
#
_symmetry.space_group_name_H-M   'P 1'
#
loop_
_entity.id
_entity.type
_entity.pdbx_description
1 polymer ?
#
loop_
_entity_poly.entity_id
_entity_poly.type
_entity_poly.pdbx_seq_one_letter_code
_entity_poly.pdbx_strand_id
1 'polypeptide(L)'
;MSVKIRLQRHGKKGKPFYWIVAADARAKRDGRFLEKLGTYNPNTNPATVNLDVDGAVKWLQNGAQPTDTAKTILSYKGAMLKNHLVGGVRKGALTEEQAEEKFQAWLEEKAVKVASKEENVAKVKSEAKAKALEAEKAVNEARVAAAVEEAAPEVVEEEVAEEATPEEAAEEKKEESAE
;
A
#
# COMPACT_ATOMS: atom_id res chain seq x y z
N MET A 1 -39.31 5.73 7.55
CA MET A 1 -38.11 4.88 7.78
C MET A 1 -36.89 5.69 7.52
N SER A 2 -35.84 5.65 8.37
CA SER A 2 -34.62 6.41 8.14
C SER A 2 -33.62 5.58 7.36
N VAL A 3 -33.15 6.11 6.22
CA VAL A 3 -32.09 5.52 5.43
C VAL A 3 -30.76 6.10 5.93
N LYS A 4 -29.74 5.25 6.06
CA LYS A 4 -28.38 5.64 6.41
C LYS A 4 -27.40 5.27 5.31
N ILE A 5 -26.42 6.18 5.05
CA ILE A 5 -25.25 5.86 4.24
C ILE A 5 -24.18 5.35 5.21
N ARG A 6 -23.75 4.09 5.01
CA ARG A 6 -22.83 3.42 5.92
C ARG A 6 -21.88 2.49 5.20
N LEU A 7 -20.85 2.04 5.89
CA LEU A 7 -19.89 1.06 5.40
C LEU A 7 -20.34 -0.36 5.77
N GLN A 8 -20.34 -1.25 4.78
CA GLN A 8 -20.42 -2.70 4.99
C GLN A 8 -19.02 -3.29 4.84
N ARG A 9 -18.66 -4.23 5.71
CA ARG A 9 -17.38 -4.89 5.68
C ARG A 9 -17.42 -6.15 4.82
N HIS A 10 -16.55 -6.18 3.84
CA HIS A 10 -16.25 -7.32 2.98
C HIS A 10 -14.74 -7.64 3.04
N GLY A 11 -14.28 -8.53 2.17
CA GLY A 11 -12.89 -8.96 2.15
C GLY A 11 -12.62 -10.11 3.11
N LYS A 12 -11.34 -10.45 3.29
CA LYS A 12 -10.89 -11.58 4.13
C LYS A 12 -10.23 -11.10 5.43
N LYS A 13 -9.91 -12.06 6.31
CA LYS A 13 -9.19 -11.80 7.56
C LYS A 13 -7.85 -11.12 7.27
N GLY A 14 -7.54 -10.01 7.94
CA GLY A 14 -6.34 -9.20 7.73
C GLY A 14 -6.38 -8.22 6.55
N LYS A 15 -7.29 -8.40 5.56
CA LYS A 15 -7.44 -7.49 4.40
C LYS A 15 -8.90 -7.04 4.27
N PRO A 16 -9.36 -6.06 5.08
CA PRO A 16 -10.71 -5.54 5.01
C PRO A 16 -10.93 -4.76 3.71
N PHE A 17 -12.13 -4.87 3.16
CA PHE A 17 -12.59 -4.10 2.02
C PHE A 17 -14.02 -3.63 2.34
N TYR A 18 -14.35 -2.39 2.04
CA TYR A 18 -15.63 -1.83 2.45
C TYR A 18 -16.45 -1.39 1.24
N TRP A 19 -17.75 -1.66 1.31
CA TRP A 19 -18.74 -1.08 0.42
C TRP A 19 -19.42 0.10 1.10
N ILE A 20 -19.57 1.18 0.36
CA ILE A 20 -20.34 2.34 0.76
C ILE A 20 -21.75 2.13 0.24
N VAL A 21 -22.70 2.02 1.13
CA VAL A 21 -24.07 1.64 0.75
C VAL A 21 -25.11 2.54 1.42
N ALA A 22 -26.22 2.76 0.72
CA ALA A 22 -27.46 3.27 1.31
C ALA A 22 -28.26 2.09 1.82
N ALA A 23 -28.60 2.07 3.11
CA ALA A 23 -29.32 0.98 3.73
C ALA A 23 -30.31 1.49 4.79
N ASP A 24 -31.34 0.70 5.09
CA ASP A 24 -32.24 0.96 6.22
C ASP A 24 -31.45 0.92 7.53
N ALA A 25 -31.76 1.88 8.43
CA ALA A 25 -31.13 1.98 9.73
C ALA A 25 -31.29 0.70 10.60
N ARG A 26 -32.37 -0.04 10.40
CA ARG A 26 -32.71 -1.28 11.15
C ARG A 26 -31.97 -2.51 10.63
N ALA A 27 -31.47 -2.46 9.37
CA ALA A 27 -30.76 -3.59 8.77
C ALA A 27 -29.41 -3.85 9.47
N LYS A 28 -29.01 -5.11 9.57
CA LYS A 28 -27.68 -5.50 10.09
C LYS A 28 -26.59 -4.84 9.25
N ARG A 29 -25.38 -4.63 9.83
CA ARG A 29 -24.26 -3.94 9.15
C ARG A 29 -23.99 -4.51 7.76
N ASP A 30 -23.81 -5.80 7.62
CA ASP A 30 -23.48 -6.51 6.38
C ASP A 30 -24.72 -7.18 5.75
N GLY A 31 -25.91 -6.71 6.09
CA GLY A 31 -27.17 -7.22 5.61
C GLY A 31 -27.66 -6.55 4.32
N ARG A 32 -28.97 -6.57 4.10
CA ARG A 32 -29.63 -5.93 2.95
C ARG A 32 -29.28 -4.46 2.86
N PHE A 33 -28.99 -4.00 1.68
CA PHE A 33 -28.83 -2.58 1.32
C PHE A 33 -29.78 -2.24 0.18
N LEU A 34 -30.06 -0.96 0.01
CA LEU A 34 -30.90 -0.43 -1.06
C LEU A 34 -30.08 -0.21 -2.33
N GLU A 35 -28.92 0.47 -2.19
CA GLU A 35 -28.04 0.78 -3.29
C GLU A 35 -26.57 0.79 -2.83
N LYS A 36 -25.69 0.36 -3.72
CA LYS A 36 -24.23 0.42 -3.53
C LYS A 36 -23.71 1.68 -4.22
N LEU A 37 -23.22 2.64 -3.43
CA LEU A 37 -22.70 3.92 -3.89
C LEU A 37 -21.21 3.87 -4.25
N GLY A 38 -20.48 2.89 -3.72
CA GLY A 38 -19.07 2.81 -3.99
C GLY A 38 -18.30 1.79 -3.17
N THR A 39 -16.97 1.90 -3.23
CA THR A 39 -16.05 1.02 -2.52
C THR A 39 -14.94 1.82 -1.84
N TYR A 40 -14.47 1.32 -0.71
CA TYR A 40 -13.35 1.87 0.04
C TYR A 40 -12.35 0.77 0.38
N ASN A 41 -11.11 0.96 -0.07
CA ASN A 41 -10.00 0.05 0.21
C ASN A 41 -8.96 0.76 1.09
N PRO A 42 -8.86 0.40 2.39
CA PRO A 42 -7.86 0.97 3.29
C PRO A 42 -6.48 0.32 3.18
N ASN A 43 -6.33 -0.78 2.43
CA ASN A 43 -5.07 -1.53 2.35
C ASN A 43 -4.02 -0.87 1.45
N THR A 44 -4.41 0.16 0.71
CA THR A 44 -3.52 0.96 -0.15
C THR A 44 -3.11 2.25 0.57
N ASN A 45 -1.94 2.77 0.25
CA ASN A 45 -1.50 4.09 0.75
C ASN A 45 -1.09 4.96 -0.46
N PRO A 46 -1.88 6.01 -0.76
CA PRO A 46 -3.13 6.43 -0.12
C PRO A 46 -4.29 5.45 -0.31
N ALA A 47 -5.29 5.50 0.60
CA ALA A 47 -6.46 4.62 0.54
C ALA A 47 -7.29 4.90 -0.73
N THR A 48 -7.70 3.83 -1.42
CA THR A 48 -8.46 3.94 -2.67
C THR A 48 -9.95 4.06 -2.36
N VAL A 49 -10.58 5.11 -2.89
CA VAL A 49 -12.01 5.36 -2.77
C VAL A 49 -12.62 5.50 -4.15
N ASN A 50 -13.51 4.60 -4.54
CA ASN A 50 -14.34 4.72 -5.72
C ASN A 50 -15.77 5.02 -5.26
N LEU A 51 -16.30 6.17 -5.61
CA LEU A 51 -17.60 6.65 -5.17
C LEU A 51 -18.36 7.26 -6.34
N ASP A 52 -19.60 6.84 -6.51
CA ASP A 52 -20.58 7.56 -7.32
C ASP A 52 -21.06 8.79 -6.53
N VAL A 53 -20.54 9.96 -6.93
CA VAL A 53 -20.82 11.24 -6.26
C VAL A 53 -22.28 11.64 -6.47
N ASP A 54 -22.82 11.43 -7.66
CA ASP A 54 -24.18 11.85 -8.02
C ASP A 54 -25.24 11.00 -7.30
N GLY A 55 -25.03 9.68 -7.29
CA GLY A 55 -25.85 8.77 -6.51
C GLY A 55 -25.84 9.11 -5.00
N ALA A 56 -24.66 9.43 -4.47
CA ALA A 56 -24.53 9.83 -3.07
C ALA A 56 -25.27 11.14 -2.77
N VAL A 57 -25.16 12.15 -3.63
CA VAL A 57 -25.86 13.44 -3.51
C VAL A 57 -27.39 13.23 -3.57
N LYS A 58 -27.85 12.41 -4.49
CA LYS A 58 -29.28 12.06 -4.62
C LYS A 58 -29.83 11.45 -3.33
N TRP A 59 -29.11 10.52 -2.71
CA TRP A 59 -29.50 9.93 -1.42
C TRP A 59 -29.48 10.94 -0.27
N LEU A 60 -28.48 11.85 -0.22
CA LEU A 60 -28.42 12.91 0.77
C LEU A 60 -29.62 13.87 0.64
N GLN A 61 -30.00 14.22 -0.59
CA GLN A 61 -31.19 15.05 -0.86
C GLN A 61 -32.50 14.35 -0.47
N ASN A 62 -32.57 13.03 -0.62
CA ASN A 62 -33.70 12.23 -0.16
C ASN A 62 -33.73 12.01 1.37
N GLY A 63 -32.79 12.65 2.11
CA GLY A 63 -32.76 12.62 3.56
C GLY A 63 -31.99 11.44 4.15
N ALA A 64 -31.18 10.73 3.38
CA ALA A 64 -30.30 9.70 3.93
C ALA A 64 -29.23 10.32 4.84
N GLN A 65 -29.09 9.78 6.06
CA GLN A 65 -28.13 10.26 7.04
C GLN A 65 -26.80 9.48 6.93
N PRO A 66 -25.68 10.12 6.62
CA PRO A 66 -24.40 9.44 6.61
C PRO A 66 -23.92 9.18 8.04
N THR A 67 -23.30 8.03 8.29
CA THR A 67 -22.54 7.78 9.52
C THR A 67 -21.26 8.64 9.51
N ASP A 68 -20.61 8.88 10.65
CA ASP A 68 -19.44 9.75 10.75
C ASP A 68 -18.31 9.34 9.81
N THR A 69 -17.99 8.05 9.76
CA THR A 69 -16.99 7.51 8.83
C THR A 69 -17.40 7.69 7.37
N ALA A 70 -18.65 7.42 7.03
CA ALA A 70 -19.15 7.63 5.67
C ALA A 70 -19.11 9.14 5.30
N LYS A 71 -19.48 10.04 6.21
CA LYS A 71 -19.42 11.49 6.02
C LYS A 71 -18.00 11.96 5.69
N THR A 72 -16.99 11.43 6.38
CA THR A 72 -15.58 11.73 6.10
C THR A 72 -15.18 11.29 4.68
N ILE A 73 -15.57 10.09 4.25
CA ILE A 73 -15.29 9.57 2.91
C ILE A 73 -16.04 10.37 1.83
N LEU A 74 -17.32 10.69 2.06
CA LEU A 74 -18.12 11.53 1.18
C LEU A 74 -17.53 12.94 1.03
N SER A 75 -17.03 13.52 2.12
CA SER A 75 -16.33 14.80 2.10
C SER A 75 -15.01 14.72 1.34
N TYR A 76 -14.29 13.62 1.49
CA TYR A 76 -13.02 13.38 0.78
C TYR A 76 -13.21 13.37 -0.75
N LYS A 77 -14.31 12.80 -1.25
CA LYS A 77 -14.66 12.76 -2.69
C LYS A 77 -15.53 13.94 -3.15
N GLY A 78 -15.89 14.85 -2.26
CA GLY A 78 -16.62 16.07 -2.60
C GLY A 78 -18.14 15.94 -2.65
N ALA A 79 -18.73 14.78 -2.36
CA ALA A 79 -20.18 14.59 -2.39
C ALA A 79 -20.91 15.53 -1.40
N MET A 80 -20.32 15.79 -0.24
CA MET A 80 -20.89 16.73 0.74
C MET A 80 -20.85 18.16 0.23
N LEU A 81 -19.79 18.56 -0.46
CA LEU A 81 -19.64 19.88 -1.07
C LEU A 81 -20.66 20.06 -2.21
N LYS A 82 -20.75 19.07 -3.11
CA LYS A 82 -21.73 19.07 -4.22
C LYS A 82 -23.15 19.20 -3.68
N ASN A 83 -23.51 18.43 -2.65
CA ASN A 83 -24.82 18.55 -2.01
C ASN A 83 -25.08 19.95 -1.41
N HIS A 84 -24.06 20.58 -0.81
CA HIS A 84 -24.15 21.96 -0.29
C HIS A 84 -24.39 22.96 -1.42
N LEU A 85 -23.63 22.89 -2.51
CA LEU A 85 -23.78 23.76 -3.67
C LEU A 85 -25.16 23.63 -4.34
N VAL A 86 -25.62 22.39 -4.54
CA VAL A 86 -26.98 22.14 -5.07
C VAL A 86 -28.05 22.68 -4.10
N GLY A 87 -27.81 22.59 -2.78
CA GLY A 87 -28.66 23.25 -1.78
C GLY A 87 -28.67 24.77 -1.91
N GLY A 88 -27.55 25.38 -2.30
CA GLY A 88 -27.43 26.81 -2.60
C GLY A 88 -28.23 27.22 -3.84
N VAL A 89 -28.13 26.41 -4.91
CA VAL A 89 -28.94 26.61 -6.13
C VAL A 89 -30.45 26.53 -5.84
N ARG A 90 -30.87 25.53 -5.06
CA ARG A 90 -32.28 25.38 -4.67
C ARG A 90 -32.81 26.57 -3.86
N LYS A 91 -31.94 27.21 -3.07
CA LYS A 91 -32.28 28.42 -2.29
C LYS A 91 -32.17 29.72 -3.08
N GLY A 92 -31.74 29.67 -4.33
CA GLY A 92 -31.54 30.84 -5.18
C GLY A 92 -30.30 31.69 -4.86
N ALA A 93 -29.38 31.17 -4.04
CA ALA A 93 -28.15 31.87 -3.65
C ALA A 93 -27.03 31.74 -4.69
N LEU A 94 -27.08 30.72 -5.55
CA LEU A 94 -26.09 30.42 -6.59
C LEU A 94 -26.81 30.02 -7.88
N THR A 95 -26.18 30.31 -9.02
CA THR A 95 -26.59 29.73 -10.31
C THR A 95 -26.00 28.30 -10.44
N GLU A 96 -26.58 27.49 -11.30
CA GLU A 96 -26.11 26.12 -11.53
C GLU A 96 -24.68 26.11 -12.08
N GLU A 97 -24.40 27.00 -13.04
CA GLU A 97 -23.07 27.21 -13.62
C GLU A 97 -22.01 27.56 -12.56
N GLN A 98 -22.31 28.49 -11.66
CA GLN A 98 -21.40 28.86 -10.57
C GLN A 98 -21.18 27.73 -9.55
N ALA A 99 -22.16 26.87 -9.36
CA ALA A 99 -22.02 25.69 -8.50
C ALA A 99 -21.09 24.66 -9.13
N GLU A 100 -21.21 24.44 -10.44
CA GLU A 100 -20.33 23.52 -11.17
C GLU A 100 -18.90 24.04 -11.25
N GLU A 101 -18.67 25.32 -11.56
CA GLU A 101 -17.34 25.93 -11.56
C GLU A 101 -16.64 25.75 -10.21
N LYS A 102 -17.33 26.06 -9.10
CA LYS A 102 -16.78 25.89 -7.75
C LYS A 102 -16.47 24.43 -7.42
N PHE A 103 -17.29 23.51 -7.90
CA PHE A 103 -17.05 22.09 -7.70
C PHE A 103 -15.84 21.59 -8.51
N GLN A 104 -15.70 22.04 -9.76
CA GLN A 104 -14.55 21.69 -10.61
C GLN A 104 -13.24 22.24 -10.07
N ALA A 105 -13.21 23.51 -9.68
CA ALA A 105 -12.04 24.12 -9.04
C ALA A 105 -11.61 23.35 -7.80
N TRP A 106 -12.55 22.91 -6.96
CA TRP A 106 -12.25 22.08 -5.79
C TRP A 106 -11.69 20.70 -6.17
N LEU A 107 -12.20 20.09 -7.24
CA LEU A 107 -11.70 18.79 -7.73
C LEU A 107 -10.25 18.90 -8.21
N GLU A 108 -9.90 19.95 -8.93
CA GLU A 108 -8.54 20.23 -9.41
C GLU A 108 -7.56 20.42 -8.24
N GLU A 109 -7.91 21.28 -7.29
CA GLU A 109 -7.10 21.45 -6.07
C GLU A 109 -6.90 20.12 -5.31
N LYS A 110 -7.95 19.33 -5.26
CA LYS A 110 -7.89 18.03 -4.58
C LYS A 110 -7.01 17.03 -5.31
N ALA A 111 -7.07 17.00 -6.64
CA ALA A 111 -6.23 16.15 -7.48
C ALA A 111 -4.73 16.47 -7.27
N VAL A 112 -4.37 17.76 -7.26
CA VAL A 112 -3.00 18.21 -6.98
C VAL A 112 -2.53 17.75 -5.59
N LYS A 113 -3.37 17.91 -4.57
CA LYS A 113 -3.04 17.47 -3.20
C LYS A 113 -2.88 15.95 -3.08
N VAL A 114 -3.64 15.17 -3.83
CA VAL A 114 -3.52 13.70 -3.87
C VAL A 114 -2.26 13.29 -4.61
N ALA A 115 -1.98 13.87 -5.77
CA ALA A 115 -0.78 13.59 -6.55
C ALA A 115 0.50 13.89 -5.76
N SER A 116 0.58 15.04 -5.10
CA SER A 116 1.73 15.38 -4.24
C SER A 116 1.92 14.40 -3.07
N LYS A 117 0.83 13.89 -2.51
CA LYS A 117 0.89 12.86 -1.46
C LYS A 117 1.38 11.51 -2.00
N GLU A 118 0.93 11.12 -3.18
CA GLU A 118 1.36 9.89 -3.84
C GLU A 118 2.86 9.94 -4.16
N GLU A 119 3.36 11.06 -4.68
CA GLU A 119 4.78 11.28 -4.93
C GLU A 119 5.61 11.20 -3.65
N ASN A 120 5.16 11.84 -2.57
CA ASN A 120 5.85 11.79 -1.29
C ASN A 120 5.90 10.37 -0.73
N VAL A 121 4.81 9.63 -0.80
CA VAL A 121 4.76 8.22 -0.38
C VAL A 121 5.67 7.35 -1.25
N ALA A 122 5.73 7.59 -2.57
CA ALA A 122 6.63 6.89 -3.47
C ALA A 122 8.11 7.18 -3.15
N LYS A 123 8.47 8.45 -2.90
CA LYS A 123 9.82 8.87 -2.49
C LYS A 123 10.26 8.20 -1.19
N VAL A 124 9.44 8.29 -0.14
CA VAL A 124 9.73 7.65 1.16
C VAL A 124 9.90 6.13 1.00
N LYS A 125 9.09 5.50 0.16
CA LYS A 125 9.19 4.06 -0.08
C LYS A 125 10.45 3.69 -0.88
N SER A 126 10.88 4.51 -1.84
CA SER A 126 12.11 4.29 -2.59
C SER A 126 13.35 4.50 -1.72
N GLU A 127 13.37 5.54 -0.89
CA GLU A 127 14.45 5.80 0.08
C GLU A 127 14.59 4.68 1.12
N ALA A 128 13.45 4.20 1.64
CA ALA A 128 13.44 3.08 2.58
C ALA A 128 13.99 1.79 1.94
N LYS A 129 13.63 1.54 0.66
CA LYS A 129 14.18 0.40 -0.08
C LYS A 129 15.68 0.55 -0.35
N ALA A 130 16.15 1.74 -0.73
CA ALA A 130 17.56 1.99 -0.98
C ALA A 130 18.39 1.76 0.29
N LYS A 131 17.95 2.33 1.43
CA LYS A 131 18.60 2.11 2.73
C LYS A 131 18.63 0.64 3.17
N ALA A 132 17.52 -0.09 2.95
CA ALA A 132 17.47 -1.51 3.27
C ALA A 132 18.45 -2.31 2.39
N LEU A 133 18.55 -1.98 1.11
CA LEU A 133 19.44 -2.64 0.16
C LEU A 133 20.91 -2.34 0.45
N GLU A 134 21.24 -1.12 0.86
CA GLU A 134 22.59 -0.74 1.33
C GLU A 134 22.98 -1.49 2.60
N ALA A 135 22.07 -1.56 3.57
CA ALA A 135 22.29 -2.32 4.79
C ALA A 135 22.47 -3.83 4.53
N GLU A 136 21.67 -4.39 3.61
CA GLU A 136 21.81 -5.80 3.20
C GLU A 136 23.13 -6.07 2.48
N LYS A 137 23.59 -5.17 1.62
CA LYS A 137 24.88 -5.26 0.95
C LYS A 137 26.03 -5.23 1.96
N ALA A 138 25.99 -4.29 2.91
CA ALA A 138 27.01 -4.20 3.96
C ALA A 138 27.10 -5.46 4.81
N VAL A 139 25.95 -6.04 5.18
CA VAL A 139 25.91 -7.31 5.92
C VAL A 139 26.44 -8.47 5.06
N ASN A 140 26.13 -8.48 3.78
CA ASN A 140 26.59 -9.53 2.86
C ASN A 140 28.10 -9.44 2.62
N GLU A 141 28.64 -8.24 2.42
CA GLU A 141 30.08 -8.00 2.31
C GLU A 141 30.84 -8.42 3.58
N ALA A 142 30.29 -8.10 4.76
CA ALA A 142 30.86 -8.53 6.03
C ALA A 142 30.84 -10.06 6.19
N ARG A 143 29.78 -10.73 5.73
CA ARG A 143 29.70 -12.20 5.72
C ARG A 143 30.70 -12.84 4.76
N VAL A 144 30.85 -12.28 3.57
CA VAL A 144 31.82 -12.77 2.59
C VAL A 144 33.24 -12.57 3.09
N ALA A 145 33.55 -11.40 3.68
CA ALA A 145 34.86 -11.16 4.29
C ALA A 145 35.17 -12.14 5.43
N ALA A 146 34.21 -12.38 6.31
CA ALA A 146 34.38 -13.37 7.37
C ALA A 146 34.56 -14.80 6.85
N ALA A 147 33.82 -15.19 5.80
CA ALA A 147 33.97 -16.51 5.20
C ALA A 147 35.31 -16.69 4.48
N VAL A 148 35.85 -15.62 3.87
CA VAL A 148 37.20 -15.63 3.25
C VAL A 148 38.28 -15.73 4.33
N GLU A 149 38.11 -15.06 5.46
CA GLU A 149 39.05 -15.12 6.58
C GLU A 149 39.04 -16.49 7.26
N GLU A 150 37.88 -17.15 7.31
CA GLU A 150 37.73 -18.51 7.88
C GLU A 150 38.27 -19.60 6.93
N ALA A 151 38.18 -19.38 5.60
CA ALA A 151 38.72 -20.27 4.58
C ALA A 151 40.24 -20.12 4.35
N ALA A 152 40.83 -18.99 4.75
CA ALA A 152 42.28 -18.72 4.59
C ALA A 152 43.18 -19.71 5.39
N PRO A 153 42.83 -20.17 6.62
CA PRO A 153 43.65 -21.16 7.33
C PRO A 153 43.54 -22.57 6.72
N GLU A 154 42.42 -22.96 6.12
CA GLU A 154 42.29 -24.30 5.51
C GLU A 154 43.15 -24.46 4.24
N VAL A 155 43.27 -23.40 3.42
CA VAL A 155 44.08 -23.44 2.18
C VAL A 155 45.58 -23.50 2.52
N VAL A 156 46.00 -22.89 3.63
CA VAL A 156 47.40 -22.93 4.07
C VAL A 156 47.76 -24.30 4.70
N GLU A 157 46.82 -24.97 5.36
CA GLU A 157 47.02 -26.35 5.86
C GLU A 157 47.04 -27.39 4.73
N GLU A 158 46.28 -27.19 3.63
CA GLU A 158 46.28 -28.08 2.48
C GLU A 158 47.54 -27.93 1.61
N GLU A 159 48.05 -26.70 1.42
CA GLU A 159 49.35 -26.48 0.72
C GLU A 159 50.55 -27.00 1.51
N VAL A 160 50.52 -26.92 2.85
CA VAL A 160 51.60 -27.46 3.67
C VAL A 160 51.55 -28.98 3.76
N ALA A 161 50.36 -29.60 3.60
CA ALA A 161 50.20 -31.05 3.55
C ALA A 161 50.58 -31.67 2.18
N GLU A 162 50.49 -30.89 1.10
CA GLU A 162 50.88 -31.35 -0.25
C GLU A 162 52.37 -31.18 -0.52
N GLU A 163 53.09 -30.28 0.19
CA GLU A 163 54.56 -30.10 0.06
C GLU A 163 55.37 -31.11 0.93
N ALA A 164 54.70 -31.84 1.85
CA ALA A 164 55.40 -32.79 2.74
C ALA A 164 55.45 -34.24 2.24
N THR A 165 54.97 -34.54 1.01
CA THR A 165 54.86 -35.93 0.53
C THR A 165 55.48 -36.25 -0.84
N PRO A 166 56.67 -35.76 -1.21
CA PRO A 166 57.38 -36.41 -2.31
C PRO A 166 58.81 -36.91 -2.00
N GLU A 167 59.27 -36.90 -0.73
CA GLU A 167 60.67 -37.29 -0.48
C GLU A 167 60.87 -38.68 0.11
N GLU A 168 59.86 -39.33 0.62
CA GLU A 168 59.97 -40.70 1.20
C GLU A 168 59.69 -41.84 0.20
N ALA A 169 59.13 -41.56 -0.97
CA ALA A 169 58.85 -42.60 -2.01
C ALA A 169 59.99 -42.87 -3.01
N ALA A 170 61.10 -42.15 -2.89
CA ALA A 170 62.23 -42.28 -3.83
C ALA A 170 63.38 -43.17 -3.33
N GLU A 171 63.38 -43.53 -2.06
CA GLU A 171 64.48 -44.36 -1.50
C GLU A 171 64.18 -45.87 -1.51
N GLU A 172 62.94 -46.30 -1.48
CA GLU A 172 62.59 -47.77 -1.49
C GLU A 172 62.67 -48.44 -2.86
N LYS A 173 62.81 -47.71 -3.96
CA LYS A 173 62.93 -48.28 -5.32
C LYS A 173 64.35 -48.49 -5.82
N LYS A 174 65.39 -48.23 -5.00
CA LYS A 174 66.78 -48.42 -5.39
C LYS A 174 67.45 -49.67 -4.84
N GLU A 175 66.81 -50.39 -3.88
CA GLU A 175 67.37 -51.61 -3.31
C GLU A 175 66.87 -52.92 -3.96
N GLU A 176 65.85 -52.92 -4.78
CA GLU A 176 65.28 -54.14 -5.39
C GLU A 176 65.78 -54.40 -6.84
N SER A 177 66.82 -53.68 -7.30
CA SER A 177 67.41 -53.95 -8.63
C SER A 177 68.90 -54.32 -8.63
N ALA A 178 69.41 -54.87 -7.52
CA ALA A 178 70.77 -55.39 -7.44
C ALA A 178 70.79 -56.69 -6.62
N GLU A 179 70.18 -57.77 -7.18
CA GLU A 179 70.54 -59.18 -7.00
C GLU A 179 70.07 -60.00 -8.18
#